data_064e12f1c827f9b2105be30ae1cb5fc2
#
_entry.id   064e12f1c827f9b2105be30ae1cb5fc2
#
_cell.length_a   1.000
_cell.length_b   1.000
_cell.length_c   1.000
_cell.angle_alpha   90.00
_cell.angle_beta   90.00
_cell.angle_gamma   90.00
#
_symmetry.space_group_name_H-M   'P 1'
#
loop_
_entity.id
_entity.type
_entity.pdbx_description
1 polymer ?
#
loop_
_entity_poly.entity_id
_entity_poly.type
_entity_poly.pdbx_seq_one_letter_code
_entity_poly.pdbx_strand_id
1 'polypeptide(L)'
;VSLATIRESPGLDAYLEGLEERLSAAVEVCPGLVAKVGAEALAAGGKRLRPLLVFLTAPRSDPPLAAGAAVELIHTATLVHDDLIDQAEYRRGRAAAWASHGPEVARAAGDYLFARAFAELAETGDHAAVSHLAEATLALARGEALQRAQTHDPETTVEAYLERCALKTGKLFEAACLLGSGGDRALGEFGLSLGIAFQIADDILDCSGETIETGKIAGTDLREGT
;
A
#
# COMPACT_ATOMS: atom_id res chain seq x y z
N VAL A 1 12.30 17.63 11.35
CA VAL A 1 12.98 16.46 10.77
C VAL A 1 12.66 16.46 9.29
N SER A 2 13.67 16.58 8.42
CA SER A 2 13.44 16.52 6.96
C SER A 2 13.43 15.06 6.48
N LEU A 3 12.80 14.79 5.33
CA LEU A 3 12.88 13.47 4.67
C LEU A 3 14.33 13.03 4.41
N ALA A 4 15.25 13.98 4.20
CA ALA A 4 16.68 13.71 4.08
C ALA A 4 17.26 13.11 5.38
N THR A 5 16.89 13.66 6.54
CA THR A 5 17.32 13.13 7.85
C THR A 5 16.81 11.71 8.11
N ILE A 6 15.61 11.37 7.65
CA ILE A 6 15.04 10.02 7.76
C ILE A 6 15.84 9.03 6.90
N ARG A 7 16.22 9.44 5.69
CA ARG A 7 17.04 8.60 4.78
C ARG A 7 18.46 8.32 5.30
N GLU A 8 18.97 9.13 6.21
CA GLU A 8 20.28 8.94 6.87
C GLU A 8 20.16 8.06 8.13
N SER A 9 19.00 7.44 8.39
CA SER A 9 18.82 6.56 9.56
C SER A 9 19.74 5.35 9.47
N PRO A 10 20.57 5.07 10.51
CA PRO A 10 21.49 3.94 10.48
C PRO A 10 20.73 2.62 10.28
N GLY A 11 21.19 1.80 9.35
CA GLY A 11 20.61 0.50 9.02
C GLY A 11 19.45 0.53 8.03
N LEU A 12 18.96 1.70 7.61
CA LEU A 12 17.84 1.80 6.67
C LEU A 12 18.20 1.22 5.29
N ASP A 13 19.38 1.51 4.76
CA ASP A 13 19.79 0.99 3.45
C ASP A 13 19.85 -0.53 3.44
N ALA A 14 20.47 -1.14 4.45
CA ALA A 14 20.53 -2.60 4.59
C ALA A 14 19.12 -3.22 4.76
N TYR A 15 18.23 -2.55 5.49
CA TYR A 15 16.83 -2.98 5.61
C TYR A 15 16.11 -2.93 4.27
N LEU A 16 16.27 -1.86 3.51
CA LEU A 16 15.61 -1.72 2.19
C LEU A 16 16.18 -2.72 1.18
N GLU A 17 17.49 -2.99 1.19
CA GLU A 17 18.09 -4.03 0.35
C GLU A 17 17.52 -5.42 0.69
N GLY A 18 17.50 -5.80 1.95
CA GLY A 18 16.90 -7.06 2.41
C GLY A 18 15.39 -7.15 2.12
N LEU A 19 14.68 -6.01 2.17
CA LEU A 19 13.27 -5.93 1.79
C LEU A 19 13.07 -6.24 0.31
N GLU A 20 13.84 -5.62 -0.59
CA GLU A 20 13.71 -5.85 -2.03
C GLU A 20 14.07 -7.30 -2.40
N GLU A 21 15.10 -7.88 -1.79
CA GLU A 21 15.43 -9.30 -1.94
C GLU A 21 14.25 -10.19 -1.51
N ARG A 22 13.65 -9.90 -0.36
CA ARG A 22 12.51 -10.68 0.16
C ARG A 22 11.26 -10.53 -0.72
N LEU A 23 10.97 -9.34 -1.21
CA LEU A 23 9.85 -9.09 -2.15
C LEU A 23 10.07 -9.84 -3.47
N SER A 24 11.29 -9.83 -4.02
CA SER A 24 11.64 -10.59 -5.22
C SER A 24 11.43 -12.10 -5.00
N ALA A 25 11.98 -12.64 -3.93
CA ALA A 25 11.82 -14.05 -3.59
C ALA A 25 10.33 -14.45 -3.39
N ALA A 26 9.53 -13.55 -2.81
CA ALA A 26 8.11 -13.80 -2.57
C ALA A 26 7.32 -14.03 -3.87
N VAL A 27 7.67 -13.38 -4.97
CA VAL A 27 7.00 -13.53 -6.26
C VAL A 27 7.61 -14.63 -7.13
N GLU A 28 8.90 -14.92 -7.01
CA GLU A 28 9.59 -15.94 -7.79
C GLU A 28 9.07 -17.38 -7.52
N VAL A 29 8.50 -17.62 -6.36
CA VAL A 29 7.91 -18.92 -5.97
C VAL A 29 6.64 -19.23 -6.77
N CYS A 30 5.96 -18.22 -7.30
CA CYS A 30 4.74 -18.41 -8.09
C CYS A 30 5.07 -18.78 -9.53
N PRO A 31 4.41 -19.78 -10.14
CA PRO A 31 4.72 -20.16 -11.52
C PRO A 31 4.12 -19.18 -12.57
N GLY A 32 4.83 -19.06 -13.71
CA GLY A 32 4.30 -18.50 -14.94
C GLY A 32 4.02 -17.00 -14.93
N LEU A 33 2.92 -16.58 -15.57
CA LEU A 33 2.59 -15.17 -15.77
C LEU A 33 2.28 -14.42 -14.46
N VAL A 34 1.75 -15.10 -13.45
CA VAL A 34 1.43 -14.47 -12.15
C VAL A 34 2.70 -13.97 -11.47
N ALA A 35 3.77 -14.78 -11.47
CA ALA A 35 5.08 -14.35 -10.97
C ALA A 35 5.61 -13.13 -11.73
N LYS A 36 5.53 -13.16 -13.07
CA LYS A 36 5.97 -12.06 -13.90
C LYS A 36 5.21 -10.77 -13.59
N VAL A 37 3.89 -10.83 -13.52
CA VAL A 37 3.05 -9.66 -13.23
C VAL A 37 3.29 -9.14 -11.80
N GLY A 38 3.44 -10.02 -10.82
CA GLY A 38 3.80 -9.64 -9.45
C GLY A 38 5.15 -8.91 -9.40
N ALA A 39 6.17 -9.44 -10.08
CA ALA A 39 7.48 -8.81 -10.19
C ALA A 39 7.42 -7.45 -10.90
N GLU A 40 6.69 -7.34 -12.01
CA GLU A 40 6.49 -6.08 -12.74
C GLU A 40 5.78 -5.03 -11.87
N ALA A 41 4.76 -5.42 -11.10
CA ALA A 41 4.05 -4.54 -10.20
C ALA A 41 4.95 -4.03 -9.06
N LEU A 42 5.77 -4.88 -8.47
CA LEU A 42 6.76 -4.50 -7.45
C LEU A 42 7.87 -3.60 -8.05
N ALA A 43 8.35 -3.93 -9.26
CA ALA A 43 9.38 -3.17 -9.98
C ALA A 43 8.86 -1.86 -10.59
N ALA A 44 7.55 -1.60 -10.60
CA ALA A 44 7.00 -0.31 -11.02
C ALA A 44 7.45 0.85 -10.11
N GLY A 45 8.17 0.53 -9.06
CA GLY A 45 8.78 1.47 -8.13
C GLY A 45 7.82 1.91 -7.05
N GLY A 46 8.33 2.74 -6.14
CA GLY A 46 7.58 3.27 -5.00
C GLY A 46 8.54 3.82 -3.97
N LYS A 47 8.05 4.69 -3.12
CA LYS A 47 8.87 5.29 -2.04
C LYS A 47 9.02 4.34 -0.84
N ARG A 48 8.42 3.15 -0.88
CA ARG A 48 8.40 2.15 0.20
C ARG A 48 8.01 2.78 1.55
N LEU A 49 7.04 3.67 1.55
CA LEU A 49 6.67 4.44 2.74
C LEU A 49 6.14 3.56 3.88
N ARG A 50 5.39 2.51 3.57
CA ARG A 50 4.85 1.60 4.59
C ARG A 50 5.94 0.73 5.20
N PRO A 51 6.83 0.08 4.43
CA PRO A 51 8.03 -0.56 4.97
C PRO A 51 8.94 0.38 5.76
N LEU A 52 9.08 1.64 5.30
CA LEU A 52 9.84 2.64 6.04
C LEU A 52 9.23 2.91 7.42
N LEU A 53 7.90 2.95 7.54
CA LEU A 53 7.23 3.09 8.85
C LEU A 53 7.46 1.87 9.74
N VAL A 54 7.42 0.66 9.19
CA VAL A 54 7.80 -0.56 9.92
C VAL A 54 9.21 -0.41 10.49
N PHE A 55 10.18 0.01 9.67
CA PHE A 55 11.56 0.23 10.11
C PHE A 55 11.68 1.31 11.20
N LEU A 56 11.03 2.46 11.02
CA LEU A 56 11.15 3.61 11.93
C LEU A 56 10.49 3.37 13.29
N THR A 57 9.48 2.53 13.36
CA THR A 57 8.76 2.19 14.59
C THR A 57 9.33 0.95 15.27
N ALA A 58 10.19 0.19 14.60
CA ALA A 58 10.83 -1.00 15.15
C ALA A 58 11.95 -0.66 16.13
N PRO A 59 12.28 -1.57 17.06
CA PRO A 59 13.52 -1.54 17.80
C PRO A 59 14.72 -1.52 16.82
N ARG A 60 15.69 -0.64 17.08
CA ARG A 60 16.83 -0.43 16.16
C ARG A 60 17.68 -1.66 15.88
N SER A 61 17.62 -2.66 16.74
CA SER A 61 18.45 -3.87 16.65
C SER A 61 17.95 -4.90 15.65
N ASP A 62 16.64 -4.91 15.35
CA ASP A 62 16.05 -5.97 14.51
C ASP A 62 14.71 -5.51 13.88
N PRO A 63 14.76 -4.69 12.84
CA PRO A 63 13.52 -4.27 12.14
C PRO A 63 12.93 -5.46 11.39
N PRO A 64 11.60 -5.75 11.57
CA PRO A 64 10.98 -6.96 11.04
C PRO A 64 10.78 -6.91 9.53
N LEU A 65 11.70 -7.52 8.76
CA LEU A 65 11.65 -7.59 7.29
C LEU A 65 10.37 -8.25 6.78
N ALA A 66 9.90 -9.31 7.43
CA ALA A 66 8.66 -10.00 7.06
C ALA A 66 7.44 -9.04 7.12
N ALA A 67 7.38 -8.20 8.15
CA ALA A 67 6.32 -7.21 8.29
C ALA A 67 6.41 -6.13 7.20
N GLY A 68 7.62 -5.64 6.90
CA GLY A 68 7.83 -4.71 5.80
C GLY A 68 7.41 -5.29 4.45
N ALA A 69 7.78 -6.54 4.17
CA ALA A 69 7.36 -7.24 2.96
C ALA A 69 5.84 -7.42 2.91
N ALA A 70 5.22 -7.86 4.00
CA ALA A 70 3.78 -8.09 4.05
C ALA A 70 2.96 -6.83 3.76
N VAL A 71 3.27 -5.69 4.38
CA VAL A 71 2.53 -4.44 4.12
C VAL A 71 2.73 -3.93 2.69
N GLU A 72 3.92 -4.13 2.10
CA GLU A 72 4.19 -3.72 0.71
C GLU A 72 3.50 -4.66 -0.29
N LEU A 73 3.44 -5.97 -0.01
CA LEU A 73 2.70 -6.94 -0.81
C LEU A 73 1.20 -6.62 -0.82
N ILE A 74 0.59 -6.32 0.35
CA ILE A 74 -0.82 -5.88 0.41
C ILE A 74 -1.01 -4.60 -0.40
N HIS A 75 -0.15 -3.60 -0.22
CA HIS A 75 -0.24 -2.36 -0.98
C HIS A 75 -0.14 -2.59 -2.49
N THR A 76 0.80 -3.43 -2.94
CA THR A 76 0.96 -3.74 -4.36
C THR A 76 -0.25 -4.50 -4.90
N ALA A 77 -0.79 -5.43 -4.12
CA ALA A 77 -2.00 -6.16 -4.48
C ALA A 77 -3.20 -5.23 -4.67
N THR A 78 -3.40 -4.27 -3.75
CA THR A 78 -4.48 -3.28 -3.89
C THR A 78 -4.32 -2.45 -5.16
N LEU A 79 -3.09 -2.00 -5.48
CA LEU A 79 -2.85 -1.25 -6.72
C LEU A 79 -3.17 -2.05 -7.98
N VAL A 80 -2.84 -3.36 -8.01
CA VAL A 80 -3.16 -4.24 -9.15
C VAL A 80 -4.67 -4.43 -9.30
N HIS A 81 -5.39 -4.59 -8.18
CA HIS A 81 -6.85 -4.70 -8.17
C HIS A 81 -7.54 -3.38 -8.52
N ASP A 82 -7.08 -2.25 -7.96
CA ASP A 82 -7.63 -0.92 -8.23
C ASP A 82 -7.51 -0.60 -9.73
N ASP A 83 -6.33 -0.81 -10.35
CA ASP A 83 -6.14 -0.59 -11.77
C ASP A 83 -7.10 -1.40 -12.64
N LEU A 84 -7.37 -2.66 -12.26
CA LEU A 84 -8.32 -3.52 -12.94
C LEU A 84 -9.78 -3.04 -12.78
N ILE A 85 -10.13 -2.61 -11.57
CA ILE A 85 -11.48 -2.17 -11.22
C ILE A 85 -11.80 -0.83 -11.89
N ASP A 86 -10.84 0.10 -11.86
CA ASP A 86 -10.98 1.47 -12.40
C ASP A 86 -10.65 1.52 -13.90
N GLN A 87 -10.25 0.39 -14.49
CA GLN A 87 -9.81 0.28 -15.89
C GLN A 87 -8.69 1.27 -16.24
N ALA A 88 -7.83 1.56 -15.28
CA ALA A 88 -6.68 2.44 -15.47
C ALA A 88 -5.63 1.76 -16.35
N GLU A 89 -5.44 2.23 -17.58
CA GLU A 89 -4.51 1.61 -18.54
C GLU A 89 -3.03 1.81 -18.16
N TYR A 90 -2.74 2.85 -17.38
CA TYR A 90 -1.37 3.23 -17.01
C TYR A 90 -1.24 3.47 -15.51
N ARG A 91 -0.12 2.98 -14.94
CA ARG A 91 0.32 3.23 -13.57
C ARG A 91 1.79 3.66 -13.55
N ARG A 92 2.09 4.83 -12.98
CA ARG A 92 3.46 5.36 -12.89
C ARG A 92 4.19 5.37 -14.24
N GLY A 93 3.48 5.74 -15.32
CA GLY A 93 4.04 5.81 -16.67
C GLY A 93 4.29 4.46 -17.36
N ARG A 94 3.86 3.34 -16.77
CA ARG A 94 3.89 1.99 -17.35
C ARG A 94 2.47 1.49 -17.58
N ALA A 95 2.30 0.58 -18.53
CA ALA A 95 1.01 -0.07 -18.73
C ALA A 95 0.64 -0.86 -17.48
N ALA A 96 -0.61 -0.74 -17.05
CA ALA A 96 -1.14 -1.49 -15.91
C ALA A 96 -1.15 -3.00 -16.19
N ALA A 97 -1.12 -3.81 -15.13
CA ALA A 97 -1.04 -5.27 -15.24
C ALA A 97 -2.18 -5.85 -16.10
N TRP A 98 -3.41 -5.39 -15.92
CA TRP A 98 -4.56 -5.86 -16.69
C TRP A 98 -4.50 -5.45 -18.16
N ALA A 99 -4.00 -4.26 -18.47
CA ALA A 99 -3.86 -3.77 -19.84
C ALA A 99 -2.79 -4.55 -20.61
N SER A 100 -1.73 -5.02 -19.93
CA SER A 100 -0.63 -5.77 -20.54
C SER A 100 -0.90 -7.27 -20.64
N HIS A 101 -1.55 -7.86 -19.63
CA HIS A 101 -1.65 -9.32 -19.47
C HIS A 101 -3.09 -9.85 -19.39
N GLY A 102 -4.07 -8.96 -19.48
CA GLY A 102 -5.49 -9.28 -19.36
C GLY A 102 -6.01 -9.31 -17.91
N PRO A 103 -7.33 -9.18 -17.75
CA PRO A 103 -7.97 -9.00 -16.43
C PRO A 103 -7.85 -10.24 -15.54
N GLU A 104 -7.89 -11.44 -16.11
CA GLU A 104 -7.80 -12.68 -15.32
C GLU A 104 -6.43 -12.87 -14.69
N VAL A 105 -5.36 -12.56 -15.43
CA VAL A 105 -3.98 -12.67 -14.93
C VAL A 105 -3.70 -11.61 -13.90
N ALA A 106 -4.17 -10.36 -14.12
CA ALA A 106 -4.02 -9.27 -13.15
C ALA A 106 -4.72 -9.61 -11.83
N ARG A 107 -5.97 -10.08 -11.89
CA ARG A 107 -6.71 -10.53 -10.71
C ARG A 107 -5.95 -11.63 -9.96
N ALA A 108 -5.51 -12.68 -10.67
CA ALA A 108 -4.77 -13.77 -10.05
C ALA A 108 -3.45 -13.32 -9.42
N ALA A 109 -2.76 -12.33 -10.02
CA ALA A 109 -1.55 -11.77 -9.46
C ALA A 109 -1.84 -10.97 -8.17
N GLY A 110 -2.90 -10.16 -8.14
CA GLY A 110 -3.34 -9.47 -6.92
C GLY A 110 -3.72 -10.45 -5.81
N ASP A 111 -4.52 -11.47 -6.12
CA ASP A 111 -4.91 -12.53 -5.16
C ASP A 111 -3.69 -13.25 -4.59
N TYR A 112 -2.71 -13.56 -5.45
CA TYR A 112 -1.45 -14.18 -5.01
C TYR A 112 -0.67 -13.28 -4.07
N LEU A 113 -0.50 -12.00 -4.39
CA LEU A 113 0.22 -11.04 -3.55
C LEU A 113 -0.45 -10.88 -2.18
N PHE A 114 -1.79 -10.84 -2.13
CA PHE A 114 -2.54 -10.86 -0.88
C PHE A 114 -2.24 -12.11 -0.04
N ALA A 115 -2.36 -13.29 -0.65
CA ALA A 115 -2.11 -14.55 0.04
C ALA A 115 -0.65 -14.64 0.53
N ARG A 116 0.30 -14.20 -0.30
CA ARG A 116 1.73 -14.19 0.06
C ARG A 116 2.05 -13.26 1.23
N ALA A 117 1.40 -12.10 1.31
CA ALA A 117 1.57 -11.18 2.45
C ALA A 117 1.22 -11.85 3.79
N PHE A 118 0.14 -12.60 3.84
CA PHE A 118 -0.23 -13.34 5.06
C PHE A 118 0.74 -14.48 5.35
N ALA A 119 1.24 -15.18 4.32
CA ALA A 119 2.23 -16.23 4.48
C ALA A 119 3.53 -15.68 5.06
N GLU A 120 3.98 -14.49 4.62
CA GLU A 120 5.18 -13.81 5.17
C GLU A 120 5.10 -13.61 6.69
N LEU A 121 3.94 -13.20 7.22
CA LEU A 121 3.76 -13.04 8.66
C LEU A 121 3.51 -14.36 9.38
N ALA A 122 2.76 -15.28 8.78
CA ALA A 122 2.49 -16.57 9.39
C ALA A 122 3.75 -17.40 9.63
N GLU A 123 4.74 -17.30 8.73
CA GLU A 123 6.05 -17.92 8.87
C GLU A 123 6.83 -17.43 10.11
N THR A 124 6.54 -16.24 10.61
CA THR A 124 7.17 -15.70 11.83
C THR A 124 6.63 -16.31 13.13
N GLY A 125 5.44 -16.91 13.08
CA GLY A 125 4.72 -17.40 14.26
C GLY A 125 4.07 -16.30 15.10
N ASP A 126 4.16 -15.03 14.69
CA ASP A 126 3.52 -13.90 15.39
C ASP A 126 2.04 -13.77 14.97
N HIS A 127 1.17 -14.37 15.77
CA HIS A 127 -0.28 -14.32 15.53
C HIS A 127 -0.87 -12.91 15.67
N ALA A 128 -0.28 -12.05 16.52
CA ALA A 128 -0.74 -10.68 16.68
C ALA A 128 -0.44 -9.86 15.42
N ALA A 129 0.75 -10.05 14.83
CA ALA A 129 1.09 -9.43 13.55
C ALA A 129 0.12 -9.84 12.43
N VAL A 130 -0.20 -11.12 12.33
CA VAL A 130 -1.20 -11.62 11.35
C VAL A 130 -2.57 -10.97 11.60
N SER A 131 -3.01 -10.82 12.86
CA SER A 131 -4.29 -10.17 13.18
C SER A 131 -4.29 -8.70 12.77
N HIS A 132 -3.23 -7.94 13.06
CA HIS A 132 -3.12 -6.54 12.65
C HIS A 132 -3.19 -6.36 11.13
N LEU A 133 -2.53 -7.23 10.37
CA LEU A 133 -2.60 -7.19 8.91
C LEU A 133 -4.01 -7.55 8.40
N ALA A 134 -4.67 -8.53 9.02
CA ALA A 134 -6.02 -8.95 8.66
C ALA A 134 -7.06 -7.84 8.91
N GLU A 135 -6.98 -7.16 10.05
CA GLU A 135 -7.82 -6.02 10.38
C GLU A 135 -7.65 -4.88 9.37
N ALA A 136 -6.39 -4.56 9.03
CA ALA A 136 -6.10 -3.55 8.02
C ALA A 136 -6.64 -3.93 6.64
N THR A 137 -6.45 -5.17 6.22
CA THR A 137 -6.92 -5.67 4.92
C THR A 137 -8.45 -5.65 4.83
N LEU A 138 -9.14 -6.02 5.91
CA LEU A 138 -10.60 -5.92 5.98
C LEU A 138 -11.06 -4.45 5.91
N ALA A 139 -10.34 -3.55 6.56
CA ALA A 139 -10.62 -2.11 6.49
C ALA A 139 -10.44 -1.57 5.08
N LEU A 140 -9.37 -1.97 4.36
CA LEU A 140 -9.15 -1.61 2.96
C LEU A 140 -10.33 -2.02 2.07
N ALA A 141 -10.80 -3.26 2.20
CA ALA A 141 -11.96 -3.75 1.44
C ALA A 141 -13.25 -2.95 1.74
N ARG A 142 -13.46 -2.57 3.02
CA ARG A 142 -14.57 -1.69 3.40
C ARG A 142 -14.41 -0.28 2.84
N GLY A 143 -13.19 0.28 2.84
CA GLY A 143 -12.88 1.59 2.28
C GLY A 143 -13.17 1.64 0.78
N GLU A 144 -12.81 0.58 0.04
CA GLU A 144 -13.12 0.46 -1.38
C GLU A 144 -14.64 0.39 -1.63
N ALA A 145 -15.36 -0.42 -0.84
CA ALA A 145 -16.82 -0.49 -0.94
C ALA A 145 -17.50 0.86 -0.64
N LEU A 146 -16.99 1.60 0.35
CA LEU A 146 -17.47 2.92 0.70
C LEU A 146 -17.20 3.93 -0.43
N GLN A 147 -16.01 3.92 -1.02
CA GLN A 147 -15.68 4.77 -2.17
C GLN A 147 -16.66 4.56 -3.32
N ARG A 148 -16.98 3.31 -3.65
CA ARG A 148 -17.95 3.00 -4.69
C ARG A 148 -19.35 3.50 -4.38
N ALA A 149 -19.77 3.42 -3.13
CA ALA A 149 -21.06 3.94 -2.70
C ALA A 149 -21.13 5.47 -2.74
N GLN A 150 -20.00 6.16 -2.62
CA GLN A 150 -19.87 7.62 -2.62
C GLN A 150 -19.56 8.20 -4.02
N THR A 151 -19.27 7.35 -5.02
CA THR A 151 -18.91 7.81 -6.36
C THR A 151 -20.04 8.65 -6.96
N HIS A 152 -19.72 9.87 -7.39
CA HIS A 152 -20.67 10.87 -7.93
C HIS A 152 -21.78 11.29 -6.95
N ASP A 153 -21.62 11.08 -5.64
CA ASP A 153 -22.59 11.52 -4.64
C ASP A 153 -22.19 12.92 -4.10
N PRO A 154 -22.90 14.00 -4.51
CA PRO A 154 -22.59 15.35 -4.04
C PRO A 154 -22.95 15.60 -2.57
N GLU A 155 -23.72 14.69 -1.94
CA GLU A 155 -24.12 14.77 -0.54
C GLU A 155 -23.11 14.09 0.40
N THR A 156 -21.99 13.57 -0.12
CA THR A 156 -20.94 12.97 0.70
C THR A 156 -20.41 13.99 1.71
N THR A 157 -20.56 13.69 2.99
CA THR A 157 -20.10 14.58 4.07
C THR A 157 -18.59 14.49 4.28
N VAL A 158 -17.99 15.50 4.92
CA VAL A 158 -16.57 15.50 5.30
C VAL A 158 -16.25 14.31 6.21
N GLU A 159 -17.14 13.97 7.14
CA GLU A 159 -16.98 12.84 8.04
C GLU A 159 -16.91 11.52 7.27
N ALA A 160 -17.83 11.33 6.30
CA ALA A 160 -17.84 10.13 5.45
C ALA A 160 -16.59 10.05 4.55
N TYR A 161 -16.11 11.18 4.04
CA TYR A 161 -14.84 11.26 3.33
C TYR A 161 -13.65 10.88 4.21
N LEU A 162 -13.57 11.42 5.44
CA LEU A 162 -12.48 11.10 6.37
C LEU A 162 -12.52 9.63 6.81
N GLU A 163 -13.71 9.05 6.99
CA GLU A 163 -13.85 7.61 7.24
C GLU A 163 -13.29 6.79 6.07
N ARG A 164 -13.60 7.16 4.83
CA ARG A 164 -13.03 6.53 3.63
C ARG A 164 -11.51 6.63 3.62
N CYS A 165 -10.93 7.81 3.86
CA CYS A 165 -9.48 8.00 3.95
C CYS A 165 -8.84 7.13 5.04
N ALA A 166 -9.49 7.05 6.20
CA ALA A 166 -9.03 6.20 7.29
C ALA A 166 -9.03 4.72 6.90
N LEU A 167 -10.11 4.23 6.29
CA LEU A 167 -10.26 2.83 5.91
C LEU A 167 -9.34 2.46 4.73
N LYS A 168 -9.38 3.22 3.63
CA LYS A 168 -8.67 2.88 2.39
C LYS A 168 -7.15 3.09 2.48
N THR A 169 -6.70 4.05 3.28
CA THR A 169 -5.28 4.42 3.37
C THR A 169 -4.75 4.34 4.79
N GLY A 170 -5.42 4.98 5.76
CA GLY A 170 -4.95 5.11 7.13
C GLY A 170 -4.68 3.78 7.82
N LYS A 171 -5.56 2.80 7.65
CA LYS A 171 -5.45 1.49 8.32
C LYS A 171 -4.22 0.67 7.93
N LEU A 172 -3.73 0.78 6.71
CA LEU A 172 -2.49 0.09 6.34
C LEU A 172 -1.24 0.83 6.86
N PHE A 173 -1.31 2.15 7.05
CA PHE A 173 -0.27 2.92 7.75
C PHE A 173 -0.25 2.59 9.25
N GLU A 174 -1.43 2.48 9.88
CA GLU A 174 -1.58 2.00 11.26
C GLU A 174 -0.95 0.62 11.44
N ALA A 175 -1.32 -0.34 10.57
CA ALA A 175 -0.76 -1.69 10.60
C ALA A 175 0.77 -1.69 10.44
N ALA A 176 1.32 -0.87 9.54
CA ALA A 176 2.77 -0.77 9.38
C ALA A 176 3.46 -0.34 10.70
N CYS A 177 2.89 0.65 11.40
CA CYS A 177 3.42 1.10 12.69
C CYS A 177 3.24 0.06 13.80
N LEU A 178 2.10 -0.62 13.86
CA LEU A 178 1.86 -1.69 14.84
C LEU A 178 2.80 -2.88 14.63
N LEU A 179 2.99 -3.29 13.38
CA LEU A 179 3.87 -4.39 13.02
C LEU A 179 5.34 -4.08 13.33
N GLY A 180 5.78 -2.84 13.09
CA GLY A 180 7.13 -2.41 13.42
C GLY A 180 7.37 -2.35 14.91
N SER A 181 6.43 -1.82 15.67
CA SER A 181 6.56 -1.57 17.11
C SER A 181 6.22 -2.75 18.01
N GLY A 182 5.75 -3.87 17.45
CA GLY A 182 5.26 -4.98 18.27
C GLY A 182 3.93 -4.69 18.97
N GLY A 183 3.07 -3.87 18.35
CA GLY A 183 1.71 -3.60 18.84
C GLY A 183 1.56 -2.33 19.70
N ASP A 184 2.50 -1.39 19.66
CA ASP A 184 2.37 -0.11 20.36
C ASP A 184 1.20 0.72 19.77
N ARG A 185 0.16 0.90 20.57
CA ARG A 185 -1.08 1.59 20.17
C ARG A 185 -0.85 3.06 19.83
N ALA A 186 0.04 3.76 20.53
CA ALA A 186 0.30 5.17 20.26
C ALA A 186 0.98 5.35 18.90
N LEU A 187 1.90 4.44 18.54
CA LEU A 187 2.49 4.41 17.21
C LEU A 187 1.48 3.98 16.14
N GLY A 188 0.56 3.08 16.46
CA GLY A 188 -0.56 2.76 15.59
C GLY A 188 -1.45 3.97 15.28
N GLU A 189 -1.88 4.70 16.31
CA GLU A 189 -2.68 5.93 16.17
C GLU A 189 -1.96 7.03 15.37
N PHE A 190 -0.63 7.15 15.57
CA PHE A 190 0.21 8.01 14.73
C PHE A 190 0.16 7.57 13.27
N GLY A 191 0.33 6.27 12.98
CA GLY A 191 0.26 5.71 11.64
C GLY A 191 -1.08 6.00 10.96
N LEU A 192 -2.20 5.78 11.67
CA LEU A 192 -3.54 6.08 11.18
C LEU A 192 -3.67 7.56 10.78
N SER A 193 -3.29 8.47 11.67
CA SER A 193 -3.36 9.91 11.45
C SER A 193 -2.50 10.35 10.27
N LEU A 194 -1.26 9.79 10.17
CA LEU A 194 -0.36 10.05 9.06
C LEU A 194 -0.96 9.57 7.73
N GLY A 195 -1.57 8.38 7.70
CA GLY A 195 -2.18 7.84 6.50
C GLY A 195 -3.40 8.65 6.02
N ILE A 196 -4.23 9.14 6.94
CA ILE A 196 -5.34 10.06 6.62
C ILE A 196 -4.79 11.36 6.02
N ALA A 197 -3.81 11.98 6.68
CA ALA A 197 -3.18 13.21 6.19
C ALA A 197 -2.51 13.01 4.83
N PHE A 198 -1.89 11.84 4.61
CA PHE A 198 -1.27 11.48 3.33
C PHE A 198 -2.34 11.41 2.22
N GLN A 199 -3.49 10.76 2.48
CA GLN A 199 -4.56 10.67 1.48
C GLN A 199 -5.13 12.04 1.15
N ILE A 200 -5.42 12.87 2.16
CA ILE A 200 -5.92 14.25 1.95
C ILE A 200 -4.93 15.05 1.08
N ALA A 201 -3.62 14.91 1.35
CA ALA A 201 -2.60 15.61 0.56
C ALA A 201 -2.54 15.08 -0.90
N ASP A 202 -2.71 13.78 -1.13
CA ASP A 202 -2.73 13.17 -2.46
C ASP A 202 -3.94 13.68 -3.26
N ASP A 203 -5.14 13.72 -2.64
CA ASP A 203 -6.37 14.22 -3.26
C ASP A 203 -6.28 15.72 -3.60
N ILE A 204 -5.69 16.54 -2.71
CA ILE A 204 -5.44 17.95 -2.98
C ILE A 204 -4.49 18.13 -4.17
N LEU A 205 -3.43 17.32 -4.23
CA LEU A 205 -2.46 17.34 -5.34
C LEU A 205 -3.11 16.89 -6.65
N ASP A 206 -4.02 15.91 -6.63
CA ASP A 206 -4.75 15.52 -7.83
C ASP A 206 -5.63 16.67 -8.34
N CYS A 207 -6.29 17.41 -7.46
CA CYS A 207 -7.15 18.53 -7.84
C CYS A 207 -6.37 19.77 -8.29
N SER A 208 -5.23 20.08 -7.66
CA SER A 208 -4.51 21.35 -7.80
C SER A 208 -3.12 21.23 -8.44
N GLY A 209 -2.59 20.01 -8.57
CA GLY A 209 -1.24 19.76 -9.08
C GLY A 209 -1.14 19.95 -10.59
N GLU A 210 0.01 20.49 -11.03
CA GLU A 210 0.33 20.50 -12.45
C GLU A 210 0.71 19.06 -12.90
N THR A 211 0.27 18.67 -14.09
CA THR A 211 0.54 17.33 -14.67
C THR A 211 2.04 16.99 -14.72
N ILE A 212 2.90 18.01 -14.81
CA ILE A 212 4.36 17.87 -14.84
C ILE A 212 4.91 17.42 -13.47
N GLU A 213 4.29 17.84 -12.36
CA GLU A 213 4.75 17.51 -11.01
C GLU A 213 4.21 16.17 -10.51
N THR A 214 2.96 15.85 -10.85
CA THR A 214 2.27 14.65 -10.35
C THR A 214 2.44 13.42 -11.23
N GLY A 215 2.77 13.59 -12.52
CA GLY A 215 2.82 12.52 -13.51
C GLY A 215 1.44 11.93 -13.87
N LYS A 216 0.36 12.50 -13.33
CA LYS A 216 -1.04 12.17 -13.63
C LYS A 216 -1.71 13.37 -14.32
N ILE A 217 -2.77 13.14 -15.06
CA ILE A 217 -3.61 14.22 -15.57
C ILE A 217 -4.37 14.78 -14.37
N ALA A 218 -4.20 16.08 -14.07
CA ALA A 218 -4.87 16.74 -12.95
C ALA A 218 -6.39 16.58 -13.02
N GLY A 219 -7.03 16.39 -11.86
CA GLY A 219 -8.47 16.22 -11.72
C GLY A 219 -8.97 14.85 -12.17
N THR A 220 -8.15 13.80 -12.10
CA THR A 220 -8.58 12.43 -12.41
C THR A 220 -9.66 12.00 -11.44
N ASP A 221 -9.48 12.20 -10.14
CA ASP A 221 -10.44 11.83 -9.10
C ASP A 221 -11.79 12.56 -9.31
N LEU A 222 -11.76 13.86 -9.66
CA LEU A 222 -12.97 14.62 -9.96
C LEU A 222 -13.75 14.07 -11.18
N ARG A 223 -13.03 13.56 -12.20
CA ARG A 223 -13.66 12.96 -13.38
C ARG A 223 -14.25 11.60 -13.08
N GLU A 224 -13.62 10.85 -12.21
CA GLU A 224 -14.08 9.54 -11.74
C GLU A 224 -15.16 9.66 -10.67
N GLY A 225 -15.38 10.88 -10.13
CA GLY A 225 -16.39 11.16 -9.10
C GLY A 225 -16.02 10.66 -7.70
N THR A 226 -14.70 10.58 -7.44
CA THR A 226 -14.20 10.08 -6.14
C THR A 226 -13.66 11.19 -5.26
#